data_7f5ac8afbe73e759c7477ffbee75de40
#
_entry.id   7f5ac8afbe73e759c7477ffbee75de40
#
_cell.length_a   1.000
_cell.length_b   1.000
_cell.length_c   1.000
_cell.angle_alpha   90.00
_cell.angle_beta   90.00
_cell.angle_gamma   90.00
#
_symmetry.space_group_name_H-M   'P 1'
#
loop_
_entity.id
_entity.type
_entity.pdbx_description
1 polymer ?
#
loop_
_entity_poly.entity_id
_entity_poly.type
_entity_poly.pdbx_seq_one_letter_code
_entity_poly.pdbx_strand_id
1 'polypeptide(L)'
;MNTPVFQAGEFSLPLDRTYVMGILNVTPDSFSDGGKYLDPTAALERALEMKAEGAGLIDVGGQSTRPGYTAISPEEEWERIRDVLPALVKKTGLPISVDTFYPWVAQRALEAGASILNDVRGFGPEMLAVAAGSRCGCIVMDPGTTGGDICARVRGFFLDRLEAAQRAGIARERLCFDPGVGFGKTVEENLDLIAHVERTKVEGCAFLMAA
;
A
#
# COMPACT_ATOMS: atom_id res chain seq x y z
N MET A 1 -4.22 -6.90 28.12
CA MET A 1 -4.72 -7.04 26.72
C MET A 1 -3.51 -6.87 25.83
N ASN A 2 -3.27 -7.78 24.87
CA ASN A 2 -2.16 -7.62 23.94
C ASN A 2 -2.49 -6.46 22.98
N THR A 3 -1.53 -5.58 22.75
CA THR A 3 -1.65 -4.51 21.76
C THR A 3 -1.87 -5.13 20.38
N PRO A 4 -2.89 -4.72 19.60
CA PRO A 4 -3.04 -5.16 18.23
C PRO A 4 -1.80 -4.81 17.41
N VAL A 5 -1.48 -5.63 16.42
CA VAL A 5 -0.29 -5.44 15.57
C VAL A 5 -0.66 -5.55 14.09
N PHE A 6 0.08 -4.84 13.24
CA PHE A 6 0.08 -5.11 11.81
C PHE A 6 1.32 -5.93 11.47
N GLN A 7 1.09 -7.13 10.92
CA GLN A 7 2.15 -8.07 10.55
C GLN A 7 2.49 -7.91 9.06
N ALA A 8 3.76 -7.67 8.77
CA ALA A 8 4.27 -7.42 7.42
C ALA A 8 5.61 -8.14 7.22
N GLY A 9 5.58 -9.38 6.76
CA GLY A 9 6.78 -10.20 6.62
C GLY A 9 7.44 -10.46 7.98
N GLU A 10 8.66 -9.96 8.16
CA GLU A 10 9.41 -10.04 9.41
C GLU A 10 9.07 -8.92 10.40
N PHE A 11 8.35 -7.90 9.95
CA PHE A 11 8.01 -6.75 10.77
C PHE A 11 6.69 -6.96 11.50
N SER A 12 6.66 -6.50 12.75
CA SER A 12 5.46 -6.43 13.58
C SER A 12 5.32 -4.99 14.05
N LEU A 13 4.30 -4.29 13.57
CA LEU A 13 4.04 -2.89 13.87
C LEU A 13 2.91 -2.79 14.90
N PRO A 14 3.20 -2.49 16.20
CA PRO A 14 2.19 -2.29 17.21
C PRO A 14 1.26 -1.12 16.85
N LEU A 15 -0.05 -1.33 16.95
CA LEU A 15 -1.07 -0.33 16.61
C LEU A 15 -1.44 0.57 17.81
N ASP A 16 -0.49 0.85 18.70
CA ASP A 16 -0.58 1.77 19.81
C ASP A 16 -0.14 3.21 19.47
N ARG A 17 0.34 3.40 18.26
CA ARG A 17 0.80 4.68 17.72
C ARG A 17 0.53 4.79 16.21
N THR A 18 0.63 6.01 15.68
CA THR A 18 0.58 6.26 14.24
C THR A 18 1.97 6.10 13.63
N TYR A 19 2.04 5.42 12.49
CA TYR A 19 3.24 5.36 11.63
C TYR A 19 3.01 6.24 10.41
N VAL A 20 4.04 6.98 10.02
CA VAL A 20 4.04 7.73 8.76
C VAL A 20 4.56 6.85 7.66
N MET A 21 3.82 6.71 6.57
CA MET A 21 4.25 6.01 5.36
C MET A 21 4.79 7.04 4.37
N GLY A 22 6.09 6.94 4.05
CA GLY A 22 6.71 7.75 3.02
C GLY A 22 6.38 7.19 1.64
N ILE A 23 5.91 8.03 0.71
CA ILE A 23 5.58 7.64 -0.66
C ILE A 23 6.77 7.94 -1.57
N LEU A 24 7.31 6.91 -2.21
CA LEU A 24 8.43 6.97 -3.13
C LEU A 24 7.98 6.55 -4.54
N ASN A 25 7.61 7.53 -5.36
CA ASN A 25 7.26 7.28 -6.76
C ASN A 25 8.54 7.17 -7.61
N VAL A 26 8.74 5.99 -8.19
CA VAL A 26 9.86 5.68 -9.08
C VAL A 26 9.39 5.81 -10.54
N THR A 27 9.08 7.04 -10.93
CA THR A 27 8.61 7.36 -12.29
C THR A 27 9.66 8.17 -13.05
N PRO A 28 9.68 8.15 -14.39
CA PRO A 28 10.66 8.88 -15.18
C PRO A 28 10.77 10.38 -14.85
N ASP A 29 9.67 10.99 -14.41
CA ASP A 29 9.62 12.41 -14.06
C ASP A 29 10.14 12.71 -12.63
N SER A 30 10.29 11.68 -11.79
CA SER A 30 10.62 11.86 -10.37
C SER A 30 12.12 11.87 -10.09
N PHE A 31 12.95 11.16 -10.87
CA PHE A 31 14.37 10.95 -10.60
C PHE A 31 15.23 10.98 -11.88
N SER A 32 14.85 11.74 -12.91
CA SER A 32 15.60 11.79 -14.16
C SER A 32 16.39 13.10 -14.32
N ASP A 33 17.70 13.01 -14.41
CA ASP A 33 18.54 14.02 -15.01
C ASP A 33 18.43 13.96 -16.55
N GLY A 34 17.33 14.46 -17.10
CA GLY A 34 17.14 14.53 -18.57
C GLY A 34 16.52 13.30 -19.23
N GLY A 35 15.81 12.43 -18.52
CA GLY A 35 14.72 11.65 -19.12
C GLY A 35 15.00 10.27 -19.68
N LYS A 36 16.08 9.56 -19.30
CA LYS A 36 16.29 8.21 -19.87
C LYS A 36 16.50 7.06 -18.88
N TYR A 37 16.89 7.30 -17.65
CA TYR A 37 17.07 6.24 -16.65
C TYR A 37 16.70 6.76 -15.27
N LEU A 38 15.94 5.97 -14.53
CA LEU A 38 15.71 6.16 -13.11
C LEU A 38 17.04 5.93 -12.38
N ASP A 39 17.47 6.89 -11.55
CA ASP A 39 18.67 6.71 -10.72
C ASP A 39 18.29 5.99 -9.42
N PRO A 40 18.65 4.69 -9.26
CA PRO A 40 18.39 3.95 -8.04
C PRO A 40 19.04 4.59 -6.81
N THR A 41 20.14 5.34 -6.99
CA THR A 41 20.86 6.02 -5.91
C THR A 41 20.01 7.18 -5.37
N ALA A 42 19.45 8.01 -6.25
CA ALA A 42 18.60 9.12 -5.84
C ALA A 42 17.32 8.64 -5.12
N ALA A 43 16.72 7.55 -5.61
CA ALA A 43 15.57 6.93 -4.96
C ALA A 43 15.91 6.41 -3.55
N LEU A 44 17.07 5.77 -3.40
CA LEU A 44 17.57 5.31 -2.09
C LEU A 44 17.87 6.48 -1.15
N GLU A 45 18.51 7.52 -1.63
CA GLU A 45 18.81 8.73 -0.84
C GLU A 45 17.50 9.35 -0.32
N ARG A 46 16.50 9.51 -1.19
CA ARG A 46 15.19 10.04 -0.78
C ARG A 46 14.51 9.15 0.26
N ALA A 47 14.58 7.84 0.15
CA ALA A 47 14.02 6.92 1.15
C ALA A 47 14.75 7.04 2.51
N LEU A 48 16.07 7.23 2.50
CA LEU A 48 16.86 7.44 3.72
C LEU A 48 16.54 8.79 4.36
N GLU A 49 16.31 9.84 3.59
CA GLU A 49 15.81 11.13 4.07
C GLU A 49 14.45 10.96 4.76
N MET A 50 13.48 10.33 4.10
CA MET A 50 12.15 10.05 4.68
C MET A 50 12.27 9.29 6.01
N LYS A 51 13.16 8.29 6.07
CA LYS A 51 13.46 7.58 7.32
C LYS A 51 13.99 8.53 8.40
N ALA A 52 14.93 9.39 8.05
CA ALA A 52 15.51 10.38 8.99
C ALA A 52 14.45 11.40 9.45
N GLU A 53 13.48 11.74 8.60
CA GLU A 53 12.33 12.59 8.89
C GLU A 53 11.26 11.88 9.74
N GLY A 54 11.36 10.57 9.96
CA GLY A 54 10.48 9.81 10.85
C GLY A 54 9.51 8.86 10.16
N ALA A 55 9.67 8.58 8.87
CA ALA A 55 8.88 7.55 8.21
C ALA A 55 9.11 6.18 8.87
N GLY A 56 8.04 5.48 9.18
CA GLY A 56 8.05 4.13 9.77
C GLY A 56 7.97 3.01 8.73
N LEU A 57 7.60 3.33 7.50
CA LEU A 57 7.58 2.44 6.34
C LEU A 57 7.67 3.28 5.07
N ILE A 58 8.09 2.64 3.96
CA ILE A 58 8.19 3.29 2.65
C ILE A 58 7.31 2.53 1.66
N ASP A 59 6.48 3.27 0.91
CA ASP A 59 5.65 2.75 -0.16
C ASP A 59 6.25 3.11 -1.52
N VAL A 60 6.53 2.11 -2.33
CA VAL A 60 7.24 2.25 -3.61
C VAL A 60 6.27 2.00 -4.75
N GLY A 61 6.08 2.98 -5.61
CA GLY A 61 5.25 2.88 -6.80
C GLY A 61 6.04 3.06 -8.10
N GLY A 62 5.92 2.11 -9.04
CA GLY A 62 6.50 2.20 -10.40
C GLY A 62 5.62 2.99 -11.37
N GLN A 63 4.38 3.25 -11.01
CA GLN A 63 3.46 4.08 -11.78
C GLN A 63 2.67 5.02 -10.87
N SER A 64 2.22 6.14 -11.42
CA SER A 64 1.27 6.99 -10.70
C SER A 64 -0.11 6.34 -10.74
N THR A 65 -0.75 6.26 -9.59
CA THR A 65 -2.15 5.80 -9.46
C THR A 65 -3.13 6.95 -9.22
N ARG A 66 -2.67 8.20 -9.38
CA ARG A 66 -3.52 9.41 -9.24
C ARG A 66 -4.63 9.42 -10.29
N PRO A 67 -5.80 10.00 -9.99
CA PRO A 67 -6.90 10.10 -10.96
C PRO A 67 -6.44 10.66 -12.31
N GLY A 68 -6.79 9.97 -13.40
CA GLY A 68 -6.40 10.35 -14.77
C GLY A 68 -5.04 9.79 -15.23
N TYR A 69 -4.40 8.92 -14.46
CA TYR A 69 -3.17 8.25 -14.89
C TYR A 69 -3.40 7.32 -16.10
N THR A 70 -2.35 7.13 -16.88
CA THR A 70 -2.33 6.08 -17.92
C THR A 70 -1.61 4.86 -17.35
N ALA A 71 -2.31 3.73 -17.31
CA ALA A 71 -1.71 2.49 -16.84
C ALA A 71 -0.60 2.05 -17.81
N ILE A 72 0.53 1.63 -17.25
CA ILE A 72 1.64 1.02 -17.98
C ILE A 72 1.53 -0.50 -17.91
N SER A 73 2.35 -1.23 -18.67
CA SER A 73 2.38 -2.69 -18.59
C SER A 73 3.02 -3.15 -17.28
N PRO A 74 2.69 -4.37 -16.80
CA PRO A 74 3.35 -4.96 -15.63
C PRO A 74 4.87 -5.03 -15.79
N GLU A 75 5.34 -5.33 -17.01
CA GLU A 75 6.77 -5.41 -17.31
C GLU A 75 7.44 -4.03 -17.15
N GLU A 76 6.80 -2.98 -17.66
CA GLU A 76 7.31 -1.62 -17.53
C GLU A 76 7.30 -1.16 -16.06
N GLU A 77 6.26 -1.47 -15.29
CA GLU A 77 6.21 -1.17 -13.86
C GLU A 77 7.36 -1.86 -13.12
N TRP A 78 7.57 -3.15 -13.38
CA TRP A 78 8.66 -3.91 -12.77
C TRP A 78 10.04 -3.36 -13.14
N GLU A 79 10.28 -3.04 -14.40
CA GLU A 79 11.54 -2.46 -14.87
C GLU A 79 11.90 -1.16 -14.11
N ARG A 80 10.92 -0.38 -13.70
CA ARG A 80 11.15 0.84 -12.94
C ARG A 80 11.58 0.60 -11.50
N ILE A 81 11.07 -0.44 -10.84
CA ILE A 81 11.30 -0.67 -9.39
C ILE A 81 12.32 -1.76 -9.09
N ARG A 82 12.61 -2.66 -10.01
CA ARG A 82 13.42 -3.88 -9.77
C ARG A 82 14.82 -3.61 -9.23
N ASP A 83 15.46 -2.52 -9.66
CA ASP A 83 16.83 -2.19 -9.27
C ASP A 83 16.87 -1.35 -7.97
N VAL A 84 15.79 -0.62 -7.70
CA VAL A 84 15.61 0.21 -6.50
C VAL A 84 15.22 -0.65 -5.29
N LEU A 85 14.28 -1.55 -5.48
CA LEU A 85 13.62 -2.29 -4.39
C LEU A 85 14.59 -3.08 -3.49
N PRO A 86 15.54 -3.88 -4.02
CA PRO A 86 16.50 -4.60 -3.19
C PRO A 86 17.43 -3.67 -2.38
N ALA A 87 17.76 -2.51 -2.95
CA ALA A 87 18.59 -1.51 -2.26
C ALA A 87 17.82 -0.90 -1.07
N LEU A 88 16.54 -0.58 -1.25
CA LEU A 88 15.66 -0.08 -0.19
C LEU A 88 15.51 -1.10 0.94
N VAL A 89 15.18 -2.34 0.62
CA VAL A 89 15.06 -3.44 1.59
C VAL A 89 16.32 -3.58 2.43
N LYS A 90 17.48 -3.59 1.79
CA LYS A 90 18.77 -3.80 2.47
C LYS A 90 19.23 -2.59 3.30
N LYS A 91 18.96 -1.37 2.85
CA LYS A 91 19.60 -0.15 3.39
C LYS A 91 18.72 0.63 4.35
N THR A 92 17.39 0.59 4.20
CA THR A 92 16.51 1.36 5.07
C THR A 92 16.26 0.68 6.41
N GLY A 93 16.18 -0.66 6.44
CA GLY A 93 15.76 -1.42 7.62
C GLY A 93 14.30 -1.15 8.01
N LEU A 94 13.50 -0.56 7.12
CA LEU A 94 12.08 -0.30 7.28
C LEU A 94 11.27 -1.35 6.49
N PRO A 95 10.00 -1.60 6.87
CA PRO A 95 9.06 -2.31 6.01
C PRO A 95 8.93 -1.59 4.67
N ILE A 96 9.10 -2.31 3.58
CA ILE A 96 8.90 -1.79 2.23
C ILE A 96 7.58 -2.31 1.69
N SER A 97 6.70 -1.37 1.34
CA SER A 97 5.45 -1.58 0.64
C SER A 97 5.68 -1.35 -0.86
N VAL A 98 4.98 -2.12 -1.69
CA VAL A 98 4.95 -1.90 -3.14
C VAL A 98 3.53 -1.64 -3.58
N ASP A 99 3.30 -0.42 -4.12
CA ASP A 99 2.02 -0.02 -4.73
C ASP A 99 1.92 -0.63 -6.12
N THR A 100 1.13 -1.68 -6.22
CA THR A 100 0.84 -2.37 -7.49
C THR A 100 -0.48 -3.12 -7.42
N PHE A 101 -1.20 -3.13 -8.53
CA PHE A 101 -2.39 -3.96 -8.73
C PHE A 101 -2.15 -5.12 -9.70
N TYR A 102 -0.90 -5.34 -10.11
CA TYR A 102 -0.51 -6.46 -10.97
C TYR A 102 0.04 -7.63 -10.14
N PRO A 103 -0.63 -8.80 -10.11
CA PRO A 103 -0.18 -9.95 -9.34
C PRO A 103 1.23 -10.41 -9.72
N TRP A 104 1.59 -10.27 -11.00
CA TRP A 104 2.91 -10.60 -11.51
C TRP A 104 4.02 -9.69 -10.95
N VAL A 105 3.77 -8.38 -10.82
CA VAL A 105 4.68 -7.43 -10.16
C VAL A 105 4.74 -7.71 -8.67
N ALA A 106 3.59 -7.91 -8.03
CA ALA A 106 3.48 -8.21 -6.60
C ALA A 106 4.32 -9.43 -6.20
N GLN A 107 4.25 -10.52 -6.98
CA GLN A 107 5.06 -11.71 -6.71
C GLN A 107 6.56 -11.40 -6.78
N ARG A 108 7.03 -10.68 -7.80
CA ARG A 108 8.44 -10.28 -7.94
C ARG A 108 8.90 -9.33 -6.85
N ALA A 109 8.02 -8.41 -6.44
CA ALA A 109 8.31 -7.52 -5.34
C ALA A 109 8.55 -8.27 -4.03
N LEU A 110 7.74 -9.29 -3.74
CA LEU A 110 7.93 -10.15 -2.57
C LEU A 110 9.23 -10.97 -2.67
N GLU A 111 9.55 -11.51 -3.85
CA GLU A 111 10.81 -12.22 -4.10
C GLU A 111 12.02 -11.29 -3.92
N ALA A 112 11.88 -10.00 -4.22
CA ALA A 112 12.91 -8.97 -4.00
C ALA A 112 12.97 -8.44 -2.56
N GLY A 113 12.08 -8.92 -1.67
CA GLY A 113 12.10 -8.62 -0.23
C GLY A 113 11.09 -7.58 0.24
N ALA A 114 10.11 -7.18 -0.59
CA ALA A 114 9.01 -6.35 -0.14
C ALA A 114 8.26 -7.04 1.02
N SER A 115 7.87 -6.26 2.02
CA SER A 115 7.17 -6.76 3.21
C SER A 115 5.66 -6.54 3.13
N ILE A 116 5.21 -5.63 2.27
CA ILE A 116 3.82 -5.20 2.15
C ILE A 116 3.47 -5.09 0.66
N LEU A 117 2.25 -5.50 0.31
CA LEU A 117 1.62 -5.19 -0.96
C LEU A 117 0.53 -4.16 -0.72
N ASN A 118 0.53 -3.10 -1.51
CA ASN A 118 -0.48 -2.05 -1.50
C ASN A 118 -1.23 -2.07 -2.84
N ASP A 119 -2.55 -2.29 -2.81
CA ASP A 119 -3.35 -2.42 -4.02
C ASP A 119 -4.55 -1.46 -4.00
N VAL A 120 -4.46 -0.43 -4.84
CA VAL A 120 -5.50 0.59 -5.03
C VAL A 120 -6.75 0.08 -5.74
N ARG A 121 -6.76 -1.16 -6.23
CA ARG A 121 -7.91 -1.82 -6.87
C ARG A 121 -8.66 -2.79 -5.94
N GLY A 122 -8.31 -2.83 -4.66
CA GLY A 122 -9.07 -3.54 -3.64
C GLY A 122 -8.73 -5.00 -3.47
N PHE A 123 -7.55 -5.43 -3.86
CA PHE A 123 -7.03 -6.77 -3.60
C PHE A 123 -7.92 -7.89 -4.15
N GLY A 124 -7.99 -7.98 -5.47
CA GLY A 124 -8.76 -9.01 -6.18
C GLY A 124 -8.27 -10.44 -5.92
N PRO A 125 -8.98 -11.47 -6.43
CA PRO A 125 -8.67 -12.88 -6.15
C PRO A 125 -7.23 -13.29 -6.47
N GLU A 126 -6.66 -12.78 -7.56
CA GLU A 126 -5.27 -13.10 -7.95
C GLU A 126 -4.24 -12.47 -7.01
N MET A 127 -4.47 -11.24 -6.54
CA MET A 127 -3.65 -10.60 -5.53
C MET A 127 -3.76 -11.32 -4.19
N LEU A 128 -4.96 -11.76 -3.79
CA LEU A 128 -5.16 -12.58 -2.60
C LEU A 128 -4.36 -13.89 -2.69
N ALA A 129 -4.33 -14.54 -3.86
CA ALA A 129 -3.56 -15.77 -4.05
C ALA A 129 -2.04 -15.52 -3.87
N VAL A 130 -1.51 -14.43 -4.41
CA VAL A 130 -0.11 -14.04 -4.21
C VAL A 130 0.19 -13.78 -2.73
N ALA A 131 -0.64 -13.00 -2.07
CA ALA A 131 -0.45 -12.68 -0.65
C ALA A 131 -0.58 -13.90 0.26
N ALA A 132 -1.51 -14.82 -0.04
CA ALA A 132 -1.68 -16.06 0.72
C ALA A 132 -0.45 -16.98 0.65
N GLY A 133 0.27 -16.98 -0.47
CA GLY A 133 1.52 -17.72 -0.65
C GLY A 133 2.73 -17.11 0.08
N SER A 134 2.56 -16.03 0.81
CA SER A 134 3.62 -15.29 1.48
C SER A 134 3.25 -14.94 2.93
N ARG A 135 4.10 -14.11 3.57
CA ARG A 135 3.84 -13.54 4.91
C ARG A 135 3.68 -12.01 4.87
N CYS A 136 3.50 -11.42 3.68
CA CYS A 136 3.40 -9.99 3.52
C CYS A 136 2.18 -9.40 4.25
N GLY A 137 2.28 -8.13 4.63
CA GLY A 137 1.12 -7.32 4.96
C GLY A 137 0.37 -6.92 3.68
N CYS A 138 -0.92 -6.63 3.79
CA CYS A 138 -1.78 -6.26 2.67
C CYS A 138 -2.45 -4.94 2.99
N ILE A 139 -2.17 -3.90 2.21
CA ILE A 139 -2.92 -2.65 2.24
C ILE A 139 -3.98 -2.74 1.15
N VAL A 140 -5.24 -2.73 1.58
CA VAL A 140 -6.42 -2.93 0.73
C VAL A 140 -7.18 -1.63 0.65
N MET A 141 -7.10 -0.93 -0.48
CA MET A 141 -7.80 0.34 -0.67
C MET A 141 -9.20 0.12 -1.24
N ASP A 142 -10.17 0.92 -0.80
CA ASP A 142 -11.47 1.03 -1.47
C ASP A 142 -11.33 1.76 -2.81
N PRO A 143 -11.61 1.09 -3.95
CA PRO A 143 -11.26 1.63 -5.28
C PRO A 143 -12.23 2.69 -5.81
N GLY A 144 -13.21 3.13 -5.02
CA GLY A 144 -14.15 4.16 -5.46
C GLY A 144 -15.62 3.86 -5.22
N THR A 145 -15.93 3.21 -4.11
CA THR A 145 -17.31 3.10 -3.62
C THR A 145 -17.89 4.51 -3.39
N THR A 146 -19.06 4.80 -3.92
CA THR A 146 -19.71 6.11 -3.85
C THR A 146 -21.20 6.03 -3.49
N GLY A 147 -21.76 7.16 -3.04
CA GLY A 147 -23.19 7.36 -2.78
C GLY A 147 -23.70 6.81 -1.44
N GLY A 148 -24.84 7.31 -1.00
CA GLY A 148 -25.46 6.93 0.27
C GLY A 148 -24.60 7.31 1.49
N ASP A 149 -24.64 6.47 2.54
CA ASP A 149 -23.76 6.59 3.68
C ASP A 149 -22.38 6.03 3.29
N ILE A 150 -21.45 6.90 2.92
CA ILE A 150 -20.14 6.51 2.40
C ILE A 150 -19.34 5.70 3.42
N CYS A 151 -19.40 6.07 4.71
CA CYS A 151 -18.69 5.33 5.76
C CYS A 151 -19.20 3.89 5.90
N ALA A 152 -20.51 3.71 5.85
CA ALA A 152 -21.12 2.38 5.94
C ALA A 152 -20.76 1.52 4.71
N ARG A 153 -20.72 2.11 3.53
CA ARG A 153 -20.39 1.41 2.27
C ARG A 153 -18.93 1.00 2.22
N VAL A 154 -18.01 1.92 2.54
CA VAL A 154 -16.56 1.63 2.62
C VAL A 154 -16.31 0.54 3.68
N ARG A 155 -16.97 0.64 4.84
CA ARG A 155 -16.86 -0.41 5.86
C ARG A 155 -17.41 -1.74 5.37
N GLY A 156 -18.50 -1.75 4.62
CA GLY A 156 -19.04 -2.96 3.98
C GLY A 156 -18.03 -3.61 3.04
N PHE A 157 -17.41 -2.81 2.16
CA PHE A 157 -16.33 -3.28 1.30
C PHE A 157 -15.17 -3.90 2.10
N PHE A 158 -14.73 -3.27 3.19
CA PHE A 158 -13.65 -3.82 4.03
C PHE A 158 -14.03 -5.16 4.67
N LEU A 159 -15.27 -5.31 5.12
CA LEU A 159 -15.75 -6.57 5.69
C LEU A 159 -15.77 -7.69 4.63
N ASP A 160 -16.19 -7.39 3.41
CA ASP A 160 -16.16 -8.34 2.30
C ASP A 160 -14.71 -8.75 1.94
N ARG A 161 -13.78 -7.80 1.96
CA ARG A 161 -12.35 -8.08 1.72
C ARG A 161 -11.71 -8.86 2.86
N LEU A 162 -12.06 -8.55 4.11
CA LEU A 162 -11.64 -9.33 5.27
C LEU A 162 -12.07 -10.81 5.14
N GLU A 163 -13.34 -11.03 4.82
CA GLU A 163 -13.85 -12.39 4.64
C GLU A 163 -13.14 -13.12 3.49
N ALA A 164 -12.93 -12.45 2.35
CA ALA A 164 -12.20 -13.01 1.22
C ALA A 164 -10.75 -13.36 1.58
N ALA A 165 -10.06 -12.47 2.28
CA ALA A 165 -8.69 -12.69 2.75
C ALA A 165 -8.60 -13.87 3.73
N GLN A 166 -9.51 -13.96 4.70
CA GLN A 166 -9.55 -15.06 5.64
C GLN A 166 -9.83 -16.41 4.96
N ARG A 167 -10.72 -16.45 3.96
CA ARG A 167 -10.95 -17.65 3.13
C ARG A 167 -9.71 -18.07 2.36
N ALA A 168 -8.87 -17.09 1.96
CA ALA A 168 -7.58 -17.36 1.32
C ALA A 168 -6.45 -17.73 2.32
N GLY A 169 -6.73 -17.77 3.63
CA GLY A 169 -5.74 -18.10 4.67
C GLY A 169 -4.90 -16.92 5.13
N ILE A 170 -5.28 -15.68 4.79
CA ILE A 170 -4.60 -14.47 5.24
C ILE A 170 -5.15 -14.06 6.60
N ALA A 171 -4.30 -14.00 7.62
CA ALA A 171 -4.67 -13.61 8.97
C ALA A 171 -5.05 -12.11 9.02
N ARG A 172 -5.98 -11.77 9.90
CA ARG A 172 -6.50 -10.41 10.09
C ARG A 172 -5.40 -9.39 10.39
N GLU A 173 -4.43 -9.78 11.17
CA GLU A 173 -3.29 -8.94 11.58
C GLU A 173 -2.39 -8.54 10.39
N ARG A 174 -2.56 -9.18 9.25
CA ARG A 174 -1.85 -8.86 8.01
C ARG A 174 -2.61 -7.86 7.13
N LEU A 175 -3.81 -7.41 7.54
CA LEU A 175 -4.65 -6.51 6.75
C LEU A 175 -4.57 -5.10 7.29
N CYS A 176 -4.42 -4.16 6.36
CA CYS A 176 -4.54 -2.72 6.57
C CYS A 176 -5.55 -2.19 5.55
N PHE A 177 -6.57 -1.47 6.02
CA PHE A 177 -7.61 -0.93 5.16
C PHE A 177 -7.42 0.56 4.91
N ASP A 178 -7.55 0.98 3.65
CA ASP A 178 -7.48 2.37 3.20
C ASP A 178 -8.82 2.77 2.58
N PRO A 179 -9.50 3.81 3.09
CA PRO A 179 -10.78 4.27 2.55
C PRO A 179 -10.70 4.88 1.16
N GLY A 180 -9.51 5.08 0.60
CA GLY A 180 -9.30 5.63 -0.75
C GLY A 180 -9.79 7.08 -0.88
N VAL A 181 -9.41 7.94 0.06
CA VAL A 181 -9.67 9.38 -0.03
C VAL A 181 -9.05 9.93 -1.32
N GLY A 182 -9.84 10.70 -2.10
CA GLY A 182 -9.41 11.22 -3.40
C GLY A 182 -9.60 10.26 -4.58
N PHE A 183 -10.04 9.01 -4.35
CA PHE A 183 -10.27 8.03 -5.41
C PHE A 183 -11.77 7.88 -5.71
N GLY A 184 -12.23 8.52 -6.79
CA GLY A 184 -13.59 8.39 -7.32
C GLY A 184 -14.74 8.88 -6.42
N LYS A 185 -14.43 9.56 -5.32
CA LYS A 185 -15.38 10.06 -4.33
C LYS A 185 -15.59 11.57 -4.48
N THR A 186 -16.75 12.07 -4.07
CA THR A 186 -17.01 13.51 -4.03
C THR A 186 -16.22 14.19 -2.91
N VAL A 187 -16.16 15.52 -2.91
CA VAL A 187 -15.50 16.28 -1.82
C VAL A 187 -16.17 15.99 -0.48
N GLU A 188 -17.52 15.98 -0.45
CA GLU A 188 -18.30 15.72 0.75
C GLU A 188 -18.04 14.30 1.29
N GLU A 189 -18.02 13.29 0.42
CA GLU A 189 -17.72 11.91 0.80
C GLU A 189 -16.29 11.77 1.35
N ASN A 190 -15.32 12.46 0.76
CA ASN A 190 -13.95 12.48 1.26
C ASN A 190 -13.87 13.12 2.65
N LEU A 191 -14.57 14.24 2.86
CA LEU A 191 -14.62 14.91 4.17
C LEU A 191 -15.30 14.03 5.22
N ASP A 192 -16.38 13.32 4.87
CA ASP A 192 -17.06 12.39 5.76
C ASP A 192 -16.14 11.23 6.19
N LEU A 193 -15.38 10.67 5.26
CA LEU A 193 -14.42 9.59 5.55
C LEU A 193 -13.30 10.05 6.51
N ILE A 194 -12.79 11.26 6.32
CA ILE A 194 -11.76 11.85 7.18
C ILE A 194 -12.33 12.18 8.55
N ALA A 195 -13.53 12.79 8.61
CA ALA A 195 -14.16 13.20 9.86
C ALA A 195 -14.65 12.02 10.72
N HIS A 196 -14.98 10.90 10.10
CA HIS A 196 -15.64 9.76 10.75
C HIS A 196 -14.88 8.44 10.55
N VAL A 197 -13.56 8.48 10.72
CA VAL A 197 -12.65 7.33 10.57
C VAL A 197 -13.11 6.12 11.42
N GLU A 198 -13.63 6.38 12.62
CA GLU A 198 -14.12 5.33 13.54
C GLU A 198 -15.29 4.52 12.98
N ARG A 199 -16.08 5.09 12.04
CA ARG A 199 -17.19 4.41 11.38
C ARG A 199 -16.75 3.45 10.29
N THR A 200 -15.55 3.64 9.74
CA THR A 200 -14.99 2.81 8.67
C THR A 200 -14.07 1.71 9.19
N LYS A 201 -13.44 1.90 10.34
CA LYS A 201 -12.48 0.93 10.90
C LYS A 201 -13.08 -0.46 11.10
N VAL A 202 -12.26 -1.48 10.82
CA VAL A 202 -12.55 -2.87 11.10
C VAL A 202 -11.68 -3.31 12.27
N GLU A 203 -12.31 -3.82 13.32
CA GLU A 203 -11.62 -4.21 14.55
C GLU A 203 -10.54 -5.27 14.28
N GLY A 204 -9.38 -5.09 14.89
CA GLY A 204 -8.23 -6.00 14.76
C GLY A 204 -7.47 -5.93 13.43
N CYS A 205 -7.82 -4.98 12.56
CA CYS A 205 -7.06 -4.65 11.36
C CYS A 205 -6.38 -3.29 11.50
N ALA A 206 -5.26 -3.09 10.82
CA ALA A 206 -4.67 -1.77 10.67
C ALA A 206 -5.53 -0.87 9.77
N PHE A 207 -5.30 0.43 9.88
CA PHE A 207 -6.02 1.42 9.08
C PHE A 207 -5.04 2.47 8.55
N LEU A 208 -5.05 2.69 7.25
CA LEU A 208 -4.29 3.73 6.56
C LEU A 208 -5.22 4.90 6.22
N MET A 209 -4.74 6.11 6.39
CA MET A 209 -5.38 7.31 5.90
C MET A 209 -4.36 8.07 5.04
N ALA A 210 -4.58 8.12 3.74
CA ALA A 210 -3.86 8.97 2.80
C ALA A 210 -4.73 10.19 2.50
N ALA A 211 -4.26 11.40 2.85
CA ALA A 211 -4.98 12.66 2.69
C ALA A 211 -4.06 13.79 2.21
#